data_72cf0a069ae059a35c3426b304fc5938
#
_entry.id   72cf0a069ae059a35c3426b304fc5938
#
_cell.length_a   1.000
_cell.length_b   1.000
_cell.length_c   1.000
_cell.angle_alpha   90.00
_cell.angle_beta   90.00
_cell.angle_gamma   90.00
#
_symmetry.space_group_name_H-M   'P 1'
#
loop_
_entity.id
_entity.type
_entity.pdbx_description
1 polymer ?
#
loop_
_entity_poly.entity_id
_entity_poly.type
_entity_poly.pdbx_seq_one_letter_code
_entity_poly.pdbx_strand_id
1 'polypeptide(L)'
;AAIPGNHEYYHSKNASYISPEIFNQFYNNPKNAVEGRLNSSYYFKYGNALIIMLDTIKMSNDKYGSNYLSEQKEWFRKVVKENPAQWIIVGSHAGCISAGSYASDAKWMSNNWGPVFEECQVDLAISGHEHVYIRRNSIVNGSFDEINGITYLVSPAAGHKAYTGVQKDGY
;
A
#
# COMPACT_ATOMS: atom_id res chain seq x y z
N ALA A 1 10.18 6.10 -6.87
CA ALA A 1 9.53 5.87 -5.58
C ALA A 1 9.62 4.38 -5.27
N ALA A 2 10.06 4.02 -4.08
CA ALA A 2 10.21 2.64 -3.65
C ALA A 2 9.60 2.46 -2.26
N ILE A 3 8.97 1.32 -2.02
CA ILE A 3 8.44 0.93 -0.71
C ILE A 3 8.94 -0.47 -0.38
N PRO A 4 9.14 -0.79 0.91
CA PRO A 4 9.52 -2.13 1.30
C PRO A 4 8.37 -3.11 1.10
N GLY A 5 8.71 -4.32 0.66
CA GLY A 5 7.83 -5.47 0.64
C GLY A 5 8.08 -6.39 1.83
N ASN A 6 7.35 -7.50 1.88
CA ASN A 6 7.53 -8.47 2.96
C ASN A 6 8.94 -9.06 3.00
N HIS A 7 9.62 -9.17 1.86
CA HIS A 7 10.98 -9.70 1.80
C HIS A 7 12.04 -8.76 2.38
N GLU A 8 11.80 -7.48 2.44
CA GLU A 8 12.68 -6.50 3.11
C GLU A 8 12.60 -6.60 4.64
N TYR A 9 11.55 -7.26 5.16
CA TYR A 9 11.34 -7.51 6.59
C TYR A 9 11.81 -8.88 7.06
N TYR A 10 12.22 -9.79 6.16
CA TYR A 10 12.74 -11.11 6.52
C TYR A 10 14.26 -11.10 6.64
N HIS A 11 14.81 -11.49 7.78
CA HIS A 11 16.26 -11.54 7.96
C HIS A 11 16.88 -12.90 7.69
N SER A 12 16.22 -13.98 7.89
CA SER A 12 16.75 -15.34 7.65
C SER A 12 15.67 -16.40 7.79
N LYS A 13 16.06 -17.65 7.55
CA LYS A 13 15.20 -18.83 7.72
C LYS A 13 14.56 -18.98 9.10
N ASN A 14 14.99 -18.22 10.09
CA ASN A 14 14.54 -18.28 11.50
C ASN A 14 13.63 -17.09 11.89
N ALA A 15 13.10 -16.35 10.92
CA ALA A 15 11.95 -15.44 11.07
C ALA A 15 11.97 -14.46 12.25
N SER A 16 13.09 -13.88 12.60
CA SER A 16 13.06 -12.62 13.35
C SER A 16 12.96 -11.47 12.38
N TYR A 17 11.85 -10.75 12.44
CA TYR A 17 11.58 -9.60 11.57
C TYR A 17 12.57 -8.49 11.85
N ILE A 18 13.17 -7.97 10.79
CA ILE A 18 14.05 -6.82 10.86
C ILE A 18 13.38 -5.64 10.18
N SER A 19 13.72 -4.47 10.68
CA SER A 19 13.49 -3.19 10.02
C SER A 19 14.01 -3.22 8.59
N PRO A 20 13.39 -2.52 7.66
CA PRO A 20 13.90 -2.35 6.32
C PRO A 20 15.13 -1.41 6.30
N GLU A 21 16.06 -1.56 7.25
CA GLU A 21 17.25 -0.73 7.36
C GLU A 21 18.14 -0.84 6.15
N ILE A 22 18.27 -2.08 5.62
CA ILE A 22 19.02 -2.31 4.38
C ILE A 22 18.33 -1.61 3.21
N PHE A 23 17.01 -1.76 3.09
CA PHE A 23 16.22 -1.06 2.08
C PHE A 23 16.46 0.45 2.14
N ASN A 24 16.43 1.03 3.34
CA ASN A 24 16.64 2.46 3.55
C ASN A 24 18.06 2.95 3.21
N GLN A 25 19.04 2.05 3.12
CA GLN A 25 20.39 2.38 2.65
C GLN A 25 20.48 2.50 1.12
N PHE A 26 19.63 1.76 0.40
CA PHE A 26 19.61 1.78 -1.07
C PHE A 26 18.71 2.86 -1.65
N TYR A 27 17.67 3.28 -0.93
CA TYR A 27 16.68 4.22 -1.44
C TYR A 27 16.66 5.52 -0.63
N ASN A 28 16.98 6.62 -1.31
CA ASN A 28 16.89 7.97 -0.72
C ASN A 28 15.46 8.52 -0.89
N ASN A 29 14.52 7.91 -0.20
CA ASN A 29 13.13 8.36 -0.18
C ASN A 29 12.96 9.67 0.63
N PRO A 30 11.89 10.46 0.39
CA PRO A 30 11.55 11.59 1.25
C PRO A 30 11.45 11.20 2.72
N LYS A 31 11.94 12.08 3.61
CA LYS A 31 11.98 11.85 5.06
C LYS A 31 10.82 12.54 5.76
N ASN A 32 9.61 12.39 5.26
CA ASN A 32 8.40 13.02 5.76
C ASN A 32 7.34 12.01 6.23
N ALA A 33 7.81 10.86 6.68
CA ALA A 33 7.00 9.79 7.27
C ALA A 33 6.36 10.17 8.61
N VAL A 34 5.65 9.24 9.20
CA VAL A 34 5.22 9.29 10.60
C VAL A 34 6.42 9.58 11.49
N GLU A 35 6.28 10.51 12.42
CA GLU A 35 7.36 10.92 13.32
C GLU A 35 7.94 9.71 14.08
N GLY A 36 9.26 9.63 14.13
CA GLY A 36 9.98 8.51 14.75
C GLY A 36 9.94 7.19 13.96
N ARG A 37 9.32 7.16 12.77
CA ARG A 37 9.17 5.97 11.92
C ARG A 37 9.94 6.15 10.61
N LEU A 38 11.18 5.76 10.59
CA LEU A 38 12.10 6.04 9.47
C LEU A 38 11.66 5.40 8.15
N ASN A 39 11.42 6.26 7.14
CA ASN A 39 11.56 6.01 5.70
C ASN A 39 10.75 4.87 5.06
N SER A 40 9.84 4.21 5.78
CA SER A 40 8.99 3.17 5.21
C SER A 40 7.76 3.75 4.52
N SER A 41 7.26 4.89 5.00
CA SER A 41 6.16 5.64 4.39
C SER A 41 6.62 7.05 4.07
N TYR A 42 6.12 7.64 3.00
CA TYR A 42 6.44 9.01 2.63
C TYR A 42 5.45 9.51 1.57
N TYR A 43 5.52 10.80 1.26
CA TYR A 43 4.76 11.38 0.16
C TYR A 43 5.59 12.37 -0.62
N PHE A 44 5.12 12.67 -1.83
CA PHE A 44 5.64 13.73 -2.67
C PHE A 44 4.56 14.21 -3.65
N LYS A 45 4.75 15.40 -4.20
CA LYS A 45 3.88 15.93 -5.26
C LYS A 45 4.60 15.85 -6.60
N TYR A 46 3.85 15.49 -7.63
CA TYR A 46 4.31 15.55 -9.01
C TYR A 46 3.22 16.15 -9.88
N GLY A 47 3.46 17.36 -10.39
CA GLY A 47 2.43 18.11 -11.08
C GLY A 47 1.21 18.36 -10.16
N ASN A 48 0.06 17.92 -10.60
CA ASN A 48 -1.21 18.02 -9.87
C ASN A 48 -1.58 16.75 -9.08
N ALA A 49 -0.65 15.80 -8.95
CA ALA A 49 -0.84 14.59 -8.19
C ALA A 49 -0.10 14.61 -6.85
N LEU A 50 -0.77 14.14 -5.80
CA LEU A 50 -0.20 13.76 -4.51
C LEU A 50 0.03 12.25 -4.51
N ILE A 51 1.27 11.82 -4.40
CA ILE A 51 1.66 10.43 -4.35
C ILE A 51 2.05 10.08 -2.90
N ILE A 52 1.35 9.11 -2.30
CA ILE A 52 1.58 8.66 -0.93
C ILE A 52 2.01 7.19 -0.97
N MET A 53 3.16 6.92 -0.41
CA MET A 53 3.73 5.58 -0.34
C MET A 53 3.58 5.04 1.07
N LEU A 54 2.93 3.88 1.23
CA LEU A 54 2.58 3.29 2.51
C LEU A 54 3.35 2.01 2.80
N ASP A 55 3.83 1.89 4.01
CA ASP A 55 4.31 0.62 4.55
C ASP A 55 3.12 -0.18 5.08
N THR A 56 2.69 -1.15 4.29
CA THR A 56 1.52 -1.98 4.57
C THR A 56 1.88 -3.40 4.98
N ILE A 57 3.12 -3.62 5.37
CA ILE A 57 3.54 -4.93 5.85
C ILE A 57 2.99 -5.12 7.26
N LYS A 58 2.14 -6.13 7.44
CA LYS A 58 1.51 -6.44 8.74
C LYS A 58 2.52 -6.57 9.87
N MET A 59 3.72 -7.03 9.56
CA MET A 59 4.85 -7.20 10.47
C MET A 59 5.46 -5.86 10.93
N SER A 60 5.23 -4.77 10.22
CA SER A 60 5.66 -3.46 10.67
C SER A 60 4.96 -3.05 11.98
N ASN A 61 3.73 -3.52 12.21
CA ASN A 61 3.04 -3.32 13.49
C ASN A 61 3.73 -4.06 14.63
N ASP A 62 4.21 -5.27 14.40
CA ASP A 62 4.90 -6.06 15.44
C ASP A 62 6.22 -5.39 15.83
N LYS A 63 6.86 -4.72 14.88
CA LYS A 63 8.12 -4.02 15.14
C LYS A 63 7.93 -2.64 15.75
N TYR A 64 7.03 -1.84 15.19
CA TYR A 64 6.86 -0.43 15.58
C TYR A 64 5.83 -0.23 16.69
N GLY A 65 5.24 -1.33 17.19
CA GLY A 65 4.24 -1.34 18.24
C GLY A 65 2.80 -1.30 17.72
N SER A 66 1.88 -1.66 18.59
CA SER A 66 0.45 -1.81 18.26
C SER A 66 -0.22 -0.55 17.73
N ASN A 67 0.37 0.62 17.94
CA ASN A 67 -0.19 1.91 17.52
C ASN A 67 0.24 2.33 16.10
N TYR A 68 1.21 1.63 15.50
CA TYR A 68 1.77 2.07 14.21
C TYR A 68 0.72 2.23 13.11
N LEU A 69 -0.21 1.31 13.02
CA LEU A 69 -1.29 1.40 12.03
C LEU A 69 -2.17 2.64 12.24
N SER A 70 -2.54 2.97 13.48
CA SER A 70 -3.33 4.16 13.79
C SER A 70 -2.55 5.44 13.52
N GLU A 71 -1.30 5.50 13.94
CA GLU A 71 -0.40 6.64 13.69
C GLU A 71 -0.22 6.88 12.18
N GLN A 72 -0.06 5.82 11.39
CA GLN A 72 0.09 5.92 9.94
C GLN A 72 -1.21 6.39 9.26
N LYS A 73 -2.38 5.95 9.74
CA LYS A 73 -3.69 6.41 9.24
C LYS A 73 -3.91 7.89 9.55
N GLU A 74 -3.57 8.34 10.75
CA GLU A 74 -3.68 9.75 11.13
C GLU A 74 -2.73 10.62 10.30
N TRP A 75 -1.48 10.16 10.13
CA TRP A 75 -0.51 10.82 9.26
C TRP A 75 -1.02 10.91 7.80
N PHE A 76 -1.62 9.84 7.27
CA PHE A 76 -2.18 9.82 5.92
C PHE A 76 -3.26 10.90 5.74
N ARG A 77 -4.23 10.95 6.66
CA ARG A 77 -5.29 11.97 6.66
C ARG A 77 -4.72 13.39 6.71
N LYS A 78 -3.74 13.60 7.58
CA LYS A 78 -3.03 14.88 7.69
C LYS A 78 -2.35 15.25 6.39
N VAL A 79 -1.63 14.33 5.78
CA VAL A 79 -0.92 14.56 4.49
C VAL A 79 -1.91 14.97 3.42
N VAL A 80 -3.02 14.26 3.24
CA VAL A 80 -4.04 14.61 2.25
C VAL A 80 -4.64 15.98 2.52
N LYS A 81 -4.99 16.28 3.76
CA LYS A 81 -5.56 17.57 4.15
C LYS A 81 -4.62 18.75 3.91
N GLU A 82 -3.34 18.58 4.19
CA GLU A 82 -2.33 19.64 4.08
C GLU A 82 -1.76 19.80 2.66
N ASN A 83 -2.01 18.84 1.78
CA ASN A 83 -1.47 18.81 0.43
C ASN A 83 -2.57 18.65 -0.63
N PRO A 84 -3.48 19.60 -0.80
CA PRO A 84 -4.56 19.49 -1.78
C PRO A 84 -3.97 19.24 -3.18
N ALA A 85 -4.56 18.30 -3.89
CA ALA A 85 -4.16 17.89 -5.23
C ALA A 85 -5.39 17.44 -6.03
N GLN A 86 -5.28 17.43 -7.35
CA GLN A 86 -6.34 16.95 -8.24
C GLN A 86 -6.42 15.42 -8.21
N TRP A 87 -5.27 14.76 -8.05
CA TRP A 87 -5.17 13.32 -8.03
C TRP A 87 -4.48 12.85 -6.75
N ILE A 88 -5.05 11.87 -6.07
CA ILE A 88 -4.46 11.22 -4.91
C ILE A 88 -4.15 9.77 -5.30
N ILE A 89 -2.85 9.46 -5.36
CA ILE A 89 -2.36 8.14 -5.76
C ILE A 89 -1.65 7.49 -4.57
N VAL A 90 -2.02 6.27 -4.25
CA VAL A 90 -1.41 5.50 -3.17
C VAL A 90 -0.60 4.35 -3.73
N GLY A 91 0.62 4.18 -3.26
CA GLY A 91 1.46 3.01 -3.51
C GLY A 91 1.66 2.20 -2.23
N SER A 92 1.49 0.88 -2.31
CA SER A 92 1.71 -0.04 -1.19
C SER A 92 2.20 -1.40 -1.68
N HIS A 93 2.87 -2.20 -0.82
CA HIS A 93 3.25 -3.54 -1.23
C HIS A 93 2.05 -4.48 -1.26
N ALA A 94 1.35 -4.67 -0.14
CA ALA A 94 0.09 -5.40 -0.11
C ALA A 94 -1.06 -4.48 -0.51
N GLY A 95 -2.02 -5.00 -1.27
CA GLY A 95 -3.18 -4.27 -1.79
C GLY A 95 -4.50 -4.69 -1.16
N CYS A 96 -5.55 -3.91 -1.43
CA CYS A 96 -6.91 -4.19 -0.95
C CYS A 96 -7.65 -5.25 -1.76
N ILE A 97 -7.09 -5.71 -2.86
CA ILE A 97 -7.67 -6.73 -3.74
C ILE A 97 -6.69 -7.87 -3.97
N SER A 98 -7.21 -9.08 -4.20
CA SER A 98 -6.42 -10.28 -4.42
C SER A 98 -7.04 -11.16 -5.51
N ALA A 99 -6.18 -11.92 -6.17
CA ALA A 99 -6.60 -13.02 -7.07
C ALA A 99 -6.63 -14.38 -6.35
N GLY A 100 -6.49 -14.41 -5.04
CA GLY A 100 -6.61 -15.59 -4.20
C GLY A 100 -5.35 -16.00 -3.46
N SER A 101 -4.16 -15.78 -4.00
CA SER A 101 -2.91 -16.25 -3.36
C SER A 101 -2.63 -15.61 -2.00
N TYR A 102 -2.97 -14.33 -1.85
CA TYR A 102 -2.80 -13.56 -0.61
C TYR A 102 -4.10 -12.91 -0.14
N ALA A 103 -5.21 -13.65 -0.27
CA ALA A 103 -6.55 -13.17 0.08
C ALA A 103 -6.67 -12.68 1.53
N SER A 104 -5.94 -13.29 2.48
CA SER A 104 -5.91 -12.86 3.89
C SER A 104 -5.28 -11.47 4.06
N ASP A 105 -4.22 -11.19 3.32
CA ASP A 105 -3.53 -9.91 3.37
C ASP A 105 -4.37 -8.81 2.70
N ALA A 106 -4.98 -9.12 1.56
CA ALA A 106 -5.91 -8.22 0.89
C ALA A 106 -7.14 -7.91 1.75
N LYS A 107 -7.70 -8.91 2.44
CA LYS A 107 -8.81 -8.70 3.38
C LYS A 107 -8.39 -7.79 4.54
N TRP A 108 -7.19 -8.01 5.09
CA TRP A 108 -6.67 -7.14 6.15
C TRP A 108 -6.49 -5.70 5.64
N MET A 109 -5.93 -5.53 4.45
CA MET A 109 -5.77 -4.21 3.80
C MET A 109 -7.12 -3.53 3.57
N SER A 110 -8.07 -4.24 2.96
CA SER A 110 -9.41 -3.72 2.70
C SER A 110 -10.12 -3.27 3.97
N ASN A 111 -10.05 -4.06 5.04
CA ASN A 111 -10.68 -3.73 6.32
C ASN A 111 -10.00 -2.55 7.03
N ASN A 112 -8.70 -2.38 6.86
CA ASN A 112 -7.95 -1.36 7.59
C ASN A 112 -7.75 -0.08 6.79
N TRP A 113 -7.45 -0.19 5.50
CA TRP A 113 -7.11 0.95 4.65
C TRP A 113 -8.23 1.37 3.71
N GLY A 114 -9.08 0.45 3.28
CA GLY A 114 -10.21 0.76 2.39
C GLY A 114 -11.02 1.97 2.88
N PRO A 115 -11.54 1.97 4.13
CA PRO A 115 -12.30 3.11 4.65
C PRO A 115 -11.52 4.43 4.69
N VAL A 116 -10.20 4.38 4.91
CA VAL A 116 -9.35 5.57 4.92
C VAL A 116 -9.15 6.11 3.52
N PHE A 117 -8.97 5.22 2.54
CA PHE A 117 -8.84 5.62 1.14
C PHE A 117 -10.14 6.24 0.61
N GLU A 118 -11.28 5.68 0.96
CA GLU A 118 -12.59 6.23 0.63
C GLU A 118 -12.83 7.60 1.28
N GLU A 119 -12.57 7.71 2.58
CA GLU A 119 -12.67 8.97 3.33
C GLU A 119 -11.81 10.08 2.72
N CYS A 120 -10.60 9.74 2.31
CA CYS A 120 -9.64 10.67 1.74
C CYS A 120 -9.77 10.84 0.22
N GLN A 121 -10.77 10.22 -0.42
CA GLN A 121 -11.04 10.31 -1.85
C GLN A 121 -9.82 9.94 -2.70
N VAL A 122 -9.19 8.80 -2.41
CA VAL A 122 -8.10 8.27 -3.21
C VAL A 122 -8.61 7.87 -4.59
N ASP A 123 -7.95 8.31 -5.65
CA ASP A 123 -8.32 7.98 -7.04
C ASP A 123 -7.77 6.63 -7.49
N LEU A 124 -6.52 6.35 -7.11
CA LEU A 124 -5.79 5.17 -7.55
C LEU A 124 -4.95 4.56 -6.43
N ALA A 125 -5.15 3.28 -6.15
CA ALA A 125 -4.32 2.49 -5.25
C ALA A 125 -3.56 1.41 -6.03
N ILE A 126 -2.23 1.53 -6.05
CA ILE A 126 -1.32 0.62 -6.76
C ILE A 126 -0.61 -0.27 -5.75
N SER A 127 -0.60 -1.56 -5.99
CA SER A 127 0.09 -2.53 -5.14
C SER A 127 0.81 -3.62 -5.93
N GLY A 128 1.59 -4.43 -5.24
CA GLY A 128 2.28 -5.61 -5.75
C GLY A 128 1.84 -6.87 -5.02
N HIS A 129 2.80 -7.67 -4.55
CA HIS A 129 2.65 -8.83 -3.68
C HIS A 129 2.02 -10.06 -4.35
N GLU A 130 0.94 -9.92 -5.08
CA GLU A 130 0.15 -11.01 -5.68
C GLU A 130 0.82 -11.69 -6.88
N HIS A 131 1.85 -11.09 -7.48
CA HIS A 131 2.56 -11.58 -8.68
C HIS A 131 1.65 -11.83 -9.89
N VAL A 132 0.50 -11.18 -9.95
CA VAL A 132 -0.45 -11.20 -11.06
C VAL A 132 -0.89 -9.78 -11.36
N TYR A 133 -1.41 -9.56 -12.56
CA TYR A 133 -2.07 -8.31 -12.89
C TYR A 133 -3.55 -8.38 -12.52
N ILE A 134 -3.99 -7.43 -11.70
CA ILE A 134 -5.40 -7.26 -11.37
C ILE A 134 -5.72 -5.78 -11.50
N ARG A 135 -6.84 -5.47 -12.12
CA ARG A 135 -7.42 -4.13 -12.12
C ARG A 135 -8.89 -4.24 -11.77
N ARG A 136 -9.29 -3.51 -10.76
CA ARG A 136 -10.70 -3.28 -10.42
C ARG A 136 -10.97 -1.78 -10.47
N ASN A 137 -12.00 -1.40 -11.21
CA ASN A 137 -12.35 -0.01 -11.40
C ASN A 137 -13.40 0.42 -10.40
N SER A 138 -13.20 1.63 -9.87
CA SER A 138 -14.26 2.44 -9.25
C SER A 138 -15.05 1.68 -8.18
N ILE A 139 -14.36 1.24 -7.12
CA ILE A 139 -14.98 0.53 -6.00
C ILE A 139 -15.08 1.44 -4.78
N VAL A 140 -16.27 1.54 -4.20
CA VAL A 140 -16.51 2.11 -2.88
C VAL A 140 -17.44 1.19 -2.10
N ASN A 141 -17.17 0.95 -0.83
CA ASN A 141 -17.91 0.00 0.00
C ASN A 141 -18.09 -1.39 -0.67
N GLY A 142 -17.09 -1.83 -1.43
CA GLY A 142 -17.13 -3.11 -2.15
C GLY A 142 -18.03 -3.15 -3.39
N SER A 143 -18.63 -2.03 -3.80
CA SER A 143 -19.52 -1.90 -4.95
C SER A 143 -18.94 -0.97 -6.00
N PHE A 144 -19.35 -1.15 -7.25
CA PHE A 144 -18.97 -0.27 -8.35
C PHE A 144 -19.60 1.12 -8.19
N ASP A 145 -18.78 2.16 -8.24
CA ASP A 145 -19.18 3.56 -8.26
C ASP A 145 -18.26 4.33 -9.21
N GLU A 146 -18.77 4.73 -10.36
CA GLU A 146 -18.00 5.38 -11.42
C GLU A 146 -17.48 6.76 -11.01
N ILE A 147 -18.17 7.44 -10.10
CA ILE A 147 -17.87 8.83 -9.74
C ILE A 147 -16.93 8.90 -8.52
N ASN A 148 -17.22 8.10 -7.50
CA ASN A 148 -16.56 8.19 -6.20
C ASN A 148 -15.66 6.98 -5.92
N GLY A 149 -15.67 5.98 -6.80
CA GLY A 149 -14.95 4.73 -6.57
C GLY A 149 -13.46 4.85 -6.82
N ILE A 150 -12.71 4.07 -6.07
CA ILE A 150 -11.26 3.97 -6.16
C ILE A 150 -10.87 2.94 -7.21
N THR A 151 -9.95 3.26 -8.09
CA THR A 151 -9.32 2.26 -8.97
C THR A 151 -8.23 1.52 -8.21
N TYR A 152 -8.38 0.20 -8.08
CA TYR A 152 -7.35 -0.67 -7.50
C TYR A 152 -6.57 -1.37 -8.61
N LEU A 153 -5.24 -1.30 -8.53
CA LEU A 153 -4.33 -1.93 -9.47
C LEU A 153 -3.29 -2.78 -8.72
N VAL A 154 -3.21 -4.06 -9.03
CA VAL A 154 -2.11 -4.91 -8.62
C VAL A 154 -1.17 -5.09 -9.81
N SER A 155 0.09 -4.72 -9.63
CA SER A 155 1.15 -4.91 -10.62
C SER A 155 1.88 -6.22 -10.38
N PRO A 156 2.11 -7.04 -11.40
CA PRO A 156 2.90 -8.26 -11.26
C PRO A 156 4.37 -7.94 -10.96
N ALA A 157 5.12 -8.99 -10.59
CA ALA A 157 6.56 -8.86 -10.42
C ALA A 157 7.24 -8.39 -11.73
N ALA A 158 8.24 -7.53 -11.60
CA ALA A 158 9.03 -7.05 -12.74
C ALA A 158 9.97 -8.15 -13.33
N GLY A 159 10.07 -9.31 -12.68
CA GLY A 159 10.87 -10.46 -13.09
C GLY A 159 10.02 -11.61 -13.65
N HIS A 160 10.62 -12.79 -13.67
CA HIS A 160 10.00 -14.00 -14.24
C HIS A 160 8.95 -14.65 -13.32
N LYS A 161 8.84 -14.23 -12.05
CA LYS A 161 7.91 -14.83 -11.12
C LYS A 161 6.47 -14.35 -11.39
N ALA A 162 5.64 -15.28 -11.84
CA ALA A 162 4.22 -15.05 -12.08
C ALA A 162 3.41 -16.23 -11.56
N TYR A 163 2.19 -15.97 -11.10
CA TYR A 163 1.25 -17.03 -10.74
C TYR A 163 0.27 -17.26 -11.87
N THR A 164 -0.09 -18.53 -12.08
CA THR A 164 -1.06 -18.98 -13.07
C THR A 164 -2.31 -19.55 -12.40
N GLY A 165 -3.41 -19.67 -13.12
CA GLY A 165 -4.65 -20.22 -12.57
C GLY A 165 -5.45 -19.25 -11.73
N VAL A 166 -5.26 -17.99 -11.95
CA VAL A 166 -6.00 -16.93 -11.25
C VAL A 166 -7.46 -16.96 -11.62
N GLN A 167 -8.32 -16.90 -10.62
CA GLN A 167 -9.76 -16.83 -10.78
C GLN A 167 -10.15 -15.57 -11.56
N LYS A 168 -10.90 -15.74 -12.63
CA LYS A 168 -11.52 -14.64 -13.34
C LYS A 168 -12.82 -14.32 -12.64
N ASP A 169 -12.77 -13.50 -11.61
CA ASP A 169 -13.98 -12.91 -11.06
C ASP A 169 -14.50 -11.91 -12.09
N GLY A 170 -15.67 -12.18 -12.62
CA GLY A 170 -16.34 -11.28 -13.53
C GLY A 170 -16.75 -10.01 -12.79
N TYR A 171 -16.10 -8.93 -13.06
CA TYR A 171 -16.55 -7.55 -12.92
C TYR A 171 -16.09 -6.75 -14.13
#